data_9866754648950bea61b8b5920c585cc4
#
_entry.id   9866754648950bea61b8b5920c585cc4
#
_cell.length_a   1.000
_cell.length_b   1.000
_cell.length_c   1.000
_cell.angle_alpha   90.00
_cell.angle_beta   90.00
_cell.angle_gamma   90.00
#
_symmetry.space_group_name_H-M   'P 1'
#
loop_
_entity.id
_entity.type
_entity.pdbx_description
1 polymer ?
#
loop_
_entity_poly.entity_id
_entity_poly.type
_entity_poly.pdbx_seq_one_letter_code
_entity_poly.pdbx_strand_id
1 'polypeptide(L)'
;MINSQAFCTGLKSLKGTRSPALPLAACFVALGALLKDAGFNIQQSAASSFFTYALPGQLVMAESLLLGASIVNIFLAVWLVNFRLYPMTVSLFPLLEHKSQPKWKYYLSCHFLAVSSWLIAKDAYKKINAKYRIDFWIGIGTGTWLTAVLMTVIGYLAADLLNKEMLIGLAIVNPIYFFCMMIGAMKNIAISISVILGTTLGPVIYLFSTEWSLLFAGLIAGTVAYLFGEKDGK
;
A
#
# COMPACT_ATOMS: atom_id res chain seq x y z
N MET A 1 -25.94 -4.99 -8.68
CA MET A 1 -26.00 -4.70 -7.23
C MET A 1 -24.80 -5.32 -6.53
N ILE A 2 -24.34 -4.72 -5.42
CA ILE A 2 -23.28 -5.28 -4.57
C ILE A 2 -23.91 -6.34 -3.67
N ASN A 3 -23.28 -7.52 -3.54
CA ASN A 3 -23.73 -8.53 -2.60
C ASN A 3 -23.37 -8.08 -1.18
N SER A 4 -24.38 -7.70 -0.39
CA SER A 4 -24.23 -7.17 0.96
C SER A 4 -23.48 -8.13 1.91
N GLN A 5 -23.70 -9.42 1.79
CA GLN A 5 -23.06 -10.43 2.64
C GLN A 5 -21.55 -10.54 2.35
N ALA A 6 -21.15 -10.56 1.09
CA ALA A 6 -19.74 -10.57 0.70
C ALA A 6 -19.03 -9.28 1.09
N PHE A 7 -19.68 -8.14 0.89
CA PHE A 7 -19.18 -6.82 1.32
C PHE A 7 -18.95 -6.75 2.84
N CYS A 8 -19.93 -7.14 3.64
CA CYS A 8 -19.79 -7.18 5.09
C CYS A 8 -18.71 -8.16 5.56
N THR A 9 -18.51 -9.29 4.85
CA THR A 9 -17.43 -10.22 5.15
C THR A 9 -16.07 -9.57 4.87
N GLY A 10 -15.97 -8.79 3.79
CA GLY A 10 -14.79 -7.98 3.50
C GLY A 10 -14.45 -6.98 4.61
N LEU A 11 -15.44 -6.23 5.08
CA LEU A 11 -15.27 -5.30 6.21
C LEU A 11 -14.87 -6.02 7.50
N LYS A 12 -15.48 -7.19 7.80
CA LYS A 12 -15.15 -7.97 8.99
C LYS A 12 -13.73 -8.54 8.96
N SER A 13 -13.16 -8.78 7.78
CA SER A 13 -11.78 -9.26 7.64
C SER A 13 -10.74 -8.27 8.17
N LEU A 14 -11.09 -7.00 8.31
CA LEU A 14 -10.25 -5.96 8.91
C LEU A 14 -10.11 -6.06 10.43
N LYS A 15 -10.98 -6.82 11.09
CA LYS A 15 -10.95 -6.99 12.56
C LYS A 15 -10.08 -8.17 13.02
N GLY A 16 -9.47 -8.91 12.11
CA GLY A 16 -8.63 -10.07 12.45
C GLY A 16 -7.30 -9.67 13.10
N THR A 17 -6.72 -10.54 13.92
CA THR A 17 -5.42 -10.34 14.58
C THR A 17 -4.24 -10.18 13.60
N ARG A 18 -4.39 -10.63 12.37
CA ARG A 18 -3.42 -10.45 11.27
C ARG A 18 -3.79 -9.30 10.32
N SER A 19 -4.74 -8.46 10.73
CA SER A 19 -5.18 -7.35 9.90
C SER A 19 -4.13 -6.24 9.85
N PRO A 20 -3.82 -5.69 8.67
CA PRO A 20 -2.97 -4.51 8.55
C PRO A 20 -3.67 -3.21 8.94
N ALA A 21 -4.89 -3.26 9.47
CA ALA A 21 -5.66 -2.06 9.77
C ALA A 21 -5.01 -1.16 10.84
N LEU A 22 -4.42 -1.76 11.89
CA LEU A 22 -3.75 -1.00 12.94
C LEU A 22 -2.45 -0.33 12.46
N PRO A 23 -1.50 -1.03 11.81
CA PRO A 23 -0.35 -0.39 11.18
C PRO A 23 -0.72 0.67 10.16
N LEU A 24 -1.74 0.41 9.34
CA LEU A 24 -2.26 1.38 8.39
C LEU A 24 -2.75 2.66 9.11
N ALA A 25 -3.56 2.50 10.15
CA ALA A 25 -4.09 3.62 10.95
C ALA A 25 -2.95 4.47 11.53
N ALA A 26 -1.95 3.85 12.16
CA ALA A 26 -0.79 4.54 12.74
C ALA A 26 -0.04 5.39 11.70
N CYS A 27 0.18 4.84 10.51
CA CYS A 27 0.88 5.55 9.44
C CYS A 27 0.07 6.71 8.86
N PHE A 28 -1.24 6.57 8.75
CA PHE A 28 -2.07 7.69 8.28
C PHE A 28 -2.23 8.78 9.34
N VAL A 29 -2.11 8.47 10.63
CA VAL A 29 -1.96 9.49 11.69
C VAL A 29 -0.65 10.26 11.51
N ALA A 30 0.48 9.56 11.31
CA ALA A 30 1.76 10.20 11.03
C ALA A 30 1.72 11.06 9.75
N LEU A 31 1.08 10.55 8.69
CA LEU A 31 0.89 11.31 7.45
C LEU A 31 0.07 12.59 7.67
N GLY A 32 -1.00 12.52 8.45
CA GLY A 32 -1.84 13.69 8.73
C GLY A 32 -1.06 14.81 9.40
N ALA A 33 -0.20 14.48 10.38
CA ALA A 33 0.68 15.43 11.02
C ALA A 33 1.73 15.99 10.03
N LEU A 34 2.36 15.14 9.23
CA LEU A 34 3.33 15.56 8.23
C LEU A 34 2.73 16.51 7.18
N LEU A 35 1.49 16.24 6.73
CA LEU A 35 0.79 17.13 5.79
C LEU A 35 0.52 18.51 6.40
N LYS A 36 0.21 18.58 7.71
CA LYS A 36 0.09 19.84 8.43
C LYS A 36 1.41 20.61 8.43
N ASP A 37 2.51 19.95 8.75
CA ASP A 37 3.85 20.53 8.73
C ASP A 37 4.24 21.01 7.32
N ALA A 38 3.81 20.30 6.28
CA ALA A 38 4.00 20.68 4.87
C ALA A 38 3.08 21.84 4.41
N GLY A 39 2.29 22.42 5.30
CA GLY A 39 1.45 23.61 5.02
C GLY A 39 0.08 23.30 4.42
N PHE A 40 -0.36 22.06 4.41
CA PHE A 40 -1.71 21.70 3.98
C PHE A 40 -2.74 22.13 5.04
N ASN A 41 -3.91 22.56 4.59
CA ASN A 41 -5.05 22.68 5.48
C ASN A 41 -5.75 21.31 5.68
N ILE A 42 -6.66 21.24 6.65
CA ILE A 42 -7.36 19.99 7.00
C ILE A 42 -8.14 19.39 5.81
N GLN A 43 -8.75 20.26 4.97
CA GLN A 43 -9.50 19.81 3.81
C GLN A 43 -8.59 19.23 2.72
N GLN A 44 -7.45 19.86 2.48
CA GLN A 44 -6.44 19.38 1.54
C GLN A 44 -5.83 18.06 2.03
N SER A 45 -5.56 17.92 3.32
CA SER A 45 -5.04 16.68 3.91
C SER A 45 -6.05 15.54 3.80
N ALA A 46 -7.31 15.78 4.10
CA ALA A 46 -8.38 14.81 3.93
C ALA A 46 -8.58 14.45 2.45
N ALA A 47 -8.62 15.43 1.55
CA ALA A 47 -8.74 15.23 0.11
C ALA A 47 -7.55 14.45 -0.46
N SER A 48 -6.33 14.70 0.00
CA SER A 48 -5.16 13.91 -0.38
C SER A 48 -5.38 12.42 -0.13
N SER A 49 -5.77 12.03 1.08
CA SER A 49 -6.02 10.61 1.41
C SER A 49 -7.28 10.06 0.75
N PHE A 50 -8.29 10.89 0.52
CA PHE A 50 -9.53 10.50 -0.15
C PHE A 50 -9.30 10.13 -1.62
N PHE A 51 -8.57 10.96 -2.37
CA PHE A 51 -8.38 10.79 -3.81
C PHE A 51 -7.14 9.97 -4.17
N THR A 52 -6.05 10.05 -3.39
CA THR A 52 -4.80 9.37 -3.74
C THR A 52 -4.72 7.98 -3.12
N TYR A 53 -5.04 7.82 -1.86
CA TYR A 53 -4.99 6.55 -1.10
C TYR A 53 -3.70 5.74 -1.34
N ALA A 54 -2.56 6.41 -1.46
CA ALA A 54 -1.26 5.80 -1.72
C ALA A 54 -0.23 6.35 -0.74
N LEU A 55 -0.21 5.82 0.49
CA LEU A 55 0.59 6.31 1.62
C LEU A 55 2.04 6.68 1.23
N PRO A 56 2.85 5.82 0.58
CA PRO A 56 4.22 6.21 0.26
C PRO A 56 4.34 7.36 -0.73
N GLY A 57 3.44 7.43 -1.72
CA GLY A 57 3.40 8.57 -2.63
C GLY A 57 3.03 9.86 -1.92
N GLN A 58 2.11 9.81 -0.95
CA GLN A 58 1.73 10.97 -0.14
C GLN A 58 2.85 11.42 0.81
N LEU A 59 3.60 10.48 1.39
CA LEU A 59 4.77 10.78 2.22
C LEU A 59 5.85 11.48 1.40
N VAL A 60 6.22 10.90 0.23
CA VAL A 60 7.19 11.49 -0.68
C VAL A 60 6.76 12.88 -1.15
N MET A 61 5.48 13.07 -1.44
CA MET A 61 4.93 14.39 -1.79
C MET A 61 5.13 15.40 -0.65
N ALA A 62 4.73 15.04 0.56
CA ALA A 62 4.82 15.93 1.72
C ALA A 62 6.28 16.28 2.06
N GLU A 63 7.17 15.29 2.10
CA GLU A 63 8.60 15.48 2.34
C GLU A 63 9.26 16.34 1.26
N SER A 64 8.95 16.08 -0.02
CA SER A 64 9.49 16.87 -1.13
C SER A 64 9.02 18.33 -1.09
N LEU A 65 7.78 18.58 -0.67
CA LEU A 65 7.26 19.94 -0.46
C LEU A 65 8.01 20.66 0.67
N LEU A 66 8.24 19.97 1.79
CA LEU A 66 9.02 20.51 2.92
C LEU A 66 10.46 20.87 2.53
N LEU A 67 11.06 20.10 1.63
CA LEU A 67 12.40 20.34 1.09
C LEU A 67 12.43 21.41 -0.03
N GLY A 68 11.28 21.97 -0.40
CA GLY A 68 11.19 22.99 -1.45
C GLY A 68 11.47 22.45 -2.86
N ALA A 69 11.25 21.15 -3.11
CA ALA A 69 11.45 20.55 -4.42
C ALA A 69 10.52 21.15 -5.49
N SER A 70 10.96 21.17 -6.73
CA SER A 70 10.13 21.64 -7.84
C SER A 70 8.92 20.72 -8.08
N ILE A 71 7.81 21.26 -8.59
CA ILE A 71 6.59 20.50 -8.89
C ILE A 71 6.89 19.31 -9.82
N VAL A 72 7.79 19.48 -10.78
CA VAL A 72 8.17 18.40 -11.72
C VAL A 72 8.88 17.26 -10.97
N ASN A 73 9.80 17.58 -10.07
CA ASN A 73 10.49 16.57 -9.27
C ASN A 73 9.53 15.84 -8.34
N ILE A 74 8.61 16.57 -7.70
CA ILE A 74 7.57 15.96 -6.84
C ILE A 74 6.70 15.00 -7.67
N PHE A 75 6.25 15.43 -8.85
CA PHE A 75 5.45 14.58 -9.73
C PHE A 75 6.20 13.30 -10.12
N LEU A 76 7.44 13.41 -10.56
CA LEU A 76 8.24 12.26 -10.96
C LEU A 76 8.50 11.31 -9.79
N ALA A 77 8.86 11.83 -8.62
CA ALA A 77 9.11 11.03 -7.42
C ALA A 77 7.84 10.27 -6.98
N VAL A 78 6.69 10.95 -6.92
CA VAL A 78 5.40 10.33 -6.55
C VAL A 78 4.98 9.29 -7.59
N TRP A 79 5.13 9.59 -8.88
CA TRP A 79 4.81 8.66 -9.96
C TRP A 79 5.65 7.38 -9.85
N LEU A 80 6.96 7.53 -9.64
CA LEU A 80 7.92 6.43 -9.56
C LEU A 80 7.61 5.51 -8.37
N VAL A 81 7.36 6.08 -7.20
CA VAL A 81 7.03 5.33 -5.98
C VAL A 81 5.72 4.57 -6.14
N ASN A 82 4.74 5.14 -6.83
CA ASN A 82 3.44 4.53 -7.05
C ASN A 82 3.42 3.52 -8.22
N PHE A 83 4.45 3.48 -9.06
CA PHE A 83 4.55 2.53 -10.17
C PHE A 83 4.43 1.06 -9.73
N ARG A 84 4.80 0.75 -8.50
CA ARG A 84 4.62 -0.57 -7.87
C ARG A 84 3.16 -1.07 -7.83
N LEU A 85 2.18 -0.17 -7.90
CA LEU A 85 0.77 -0.55 -7.91
C LEU A 85 0.38 -1.25 -9.23
N TYR A 86 1.12 -1.00 -10.32
CA TYR A 86 0.84 -1.65 -11.61
C TYR A 86 0.99 -3.18 -11.55
N PRO A 87 2.12 -3.78 -11.14
CA PRO A 87 2.22 -5.25 -11.03
C PRO A 87 1.26 -5.83 -10.00
N MET A 88 0.91 -5.09 -8.96
CA MET A 88 -0.10 -5.52 -7.99
C MET A 88 -1.49 -5.62 -8.64
N THR A 89 -1.85 -4.65 -9.48
CA THR A 89 -3.10 -4.68 -10.26
C THR A 89 -3.13 -5.90 -11.19
N VAL A 90 -2.08 -6.09 -11.97
CA VAL A 90 -1.97 -7.22 -12.92
C VAL A 90 -2.07 -8.57 -12.20
N SER A 91 -1.53 -8.69 -11.00
CA SER A 91 -1.59 -9.95 -10.23
C SER A 91 -2.92 -10.20 -9.52
N LEU A 92 -3.70 -9.14 -9.24
CA LEU A 92 -4.93 -9.22 -8.45
C LEU A 92 -6.18 -9.33 -9.31
N PHE A 93 -6.29 -8.49 -10.34
CA PHE A 93 -7.54 -8.35 -11.10
C PHE A 93 -7.99 -9.62 -11.82
N PRO A 94 -7.12 -10.46 -12.38
CA PRO A 94 -7.52 -11.75 -12.94
C PRO A 94 -8.19 -12.67 -11.91
N LEU A 95 -7.83 -12.56 -10.62
CA LEU A 95 -8.43 -13.34 -9.54
C LEU A 95 -9.83 -12.82 -9.15
N LEU A 96 -10.11 -11.55 -9.43
CA LEU A 96 -11.40 -10.90 -9.18
C LEU A 96 -12.38 -11.11 -10.32
N GLU A 97 -11.87 -11.30 -11.55
CA GLU A 97 -12.69 -11.29 -12.74
C GLU A 97 -13.71 -12.44 -12.74
N HIS A 98 -14.96 -12.09 -13.05
CA HIS A 98 -16.04 -13.05 -13.22
C HIS A 98 -17.05 -12.54 -14.25
N LYS A 99 -17.48 -13.40 -15.18
CA LYS A 99 -18.38 -13.06 -16.32
C LYS A 99 -19.71 -12.41 -15.90
N SER A 100 -20.20 -12.70 -14.69
CA SER A 100 -21.48 -12.15 -14.21
C SER A 100 -21.38 -10.76 -13.59
N GLN A 101 -20.18 -10.20 -13.46
CA GLN A 101 -19.97 -8.91 -12.83
C GLN A 101 -19.74 -7.81 -13.88
N PRO A 102 -20.31 -6.62 -13.71
CA PRO A 102 -20.15 -5.55 -14.66
C PRO A 102 -18.73 -4.93 -14.59
N LYS A 103 -18.16 -4.60 -15.74
CA LYS A 103 -16.77 -4.10 -15.85
C LYS A 103 -16.50 -2.82 -15.06
N TRP A 104 -17.47 -1.93 -14.93
CA TRP A 104 -17.30 -0.67 -14.19
C TRP A 104 -16.92 -0.87 -12.72
N LYS A 105 -17.36 -1.97 -12.08
CA LYS A 105 -16.97 -2.30 -10.71
C LYS A 105 -15.46 -2.48 -10.57
N TYR A 106 -14.82 -3.10 -11.56
CA TYR A 106 -13.38 -3.32 -11.56
C TYR A 106 -12.63 -1.99 -11.66
N TYR A 107 -13.03 -1.11 -12.59
CA TYR A 107 -12.39 0.19 -12.76
C TYR A 107 -12.52 1.05 -11.50
N LEU A 108 -13.70 1.20 -10.94
CA LEU A 108 -13.89 1.97 -9.71
C LEU A 108 -13.17 1.36 -8.51
N SER A 109 -13.10 0.04 -8.43
CA SER A 109 -12.45 -0.64 -7.31
C SER A 109 -10.92 -0.63 -7.38
N CYS A 110 -10.30 -0.22 -8.51
CA CYS A 110 -8.87 0.01 -8.60
C CYS A 110 -8.39 1.05 -7.57
N HIS A 111 -9.23 2.02 -7.25
CA HIS A 111 -8.93 3.04 -6.23
C HIS A 111 -8.59 2.43 -4.86
N PHE A 112 -9.15 1.28 -4.52
CA PHE A 112 -8.92 0.61 -3.25
C PHE A 112 -7.63 -0.22 -3.19
N LEU A 113 -6.80 -0.16 -4.26
CA LEU A 113 -5.58 -0.94 -4.32
C LEU A 113 -4.49 -0.32 -3.45
N ALA A 114 -4.19 -1.02 -2.38
CA ALA A 114 -3.07 -0.76 -1.49
C ALA A 114 -2.43 -2.10 -1.11
N VAL A 115 -1.20 -2.08 -0.61
CA VAL A 115 -0.51 -3.32 -0.20
C VAL A 115 -1.31 -4.08 0.86
N SER A 116 -1.90 -3.36 1.81
CA SER A 116 -2.73 -3.93 2.88
C SER A 116 -3.98 -4.63 2.34
N SER A 117 -4.75 -3.97 1.49
CA SER A 117 -5.96 -4.53 0.90
C SER A 117 -5.64 -5.71 -0.03
N TRP A 118 -4.55 -5.61 -0.81
CA TRP A 118 -4.08 -6.65 -1.71
C TRP A 118 -3.70 -7.94 -0.96
N LEU A 119 -2.98 -7.83 0.17
CA LEU A 119 -2.59 -8.97 1.01
C LEU A 119 -3.82 -9.69 1.57
N ILE A 120 -4.74 -8.95 2.18
CA ILE A 120 -5.99 -9.53 2.73
C ILE A 120 -6.76 -10.26 1.63
N ALA A 121 -6.87 -9.65 0.47
CA ALA A 121 -7.58 -10.21 -0.65
C ALA A 121 -6.96 -11.53 -1.14
N LYS A 122 -5.65 -11.57 -1.35
CA LYS A 122 -4.95 -12.80 -1.81
C LYS A 122 -5.13 -13.97 -0.85
N ASP A 123 -5.05 -13.74 0.45
CA ASP A 123 -5.24 -14.78 1.45
C ASP A 123 -6.68 -15.29 1.51
N ALA A 124 -7.65 -14.40 1.33
CA ALA A 124 -9.07 -14.72 1.44
C ALA A 124 -9.66 -15.39 0.19
N TYR A 125 -9.15 -15.09 -1.01
CA TYR A 125 -9.78 -15.52 -2.27
C TYR A 125 -9.90 -17.03 -2.45
N LYS A 126 -9.00 -17.81 -1.87
CA LYS A 126 -9.10 -19.27 -1.90
C LYS A 126 -10.38 -19.80 -1.22
N LYS A 127 -10.94 -19.01 -0.28
CA LYS A 127 -12.11 -19.37 0.53
C LYS A 127 -13.41 -18.74 0.02
N ILE A 128 -13.33 -17.83 -0.98
CA ILE A 128 -14.48 -17.06 -1.46
C ILE A 128 -14.82 -17.48 -2.89
N ASN A 129 -16.13 -17.72 -3.13
CA ASN A 129 -16.63 -18.03 -4.46
C ASN A 129 -16.28 -16.89 -5.44
N ALA A 130 -15.77 -17.25 -6.61
CA ALA A 130 -15.30 -16.30 -7.64
C ALA A 130 -16.33 -15.20 -7.97
N LYS A 131 -17.62 -15.54 -8.00
CA LYS A 131 -18.71 -14.60 -8.28
C LYS A 131 -18.77 -13.43 -7.28
N TYR A 132 -18.36 -13.63 -6.03
CA TYR A 132 -18.49 -12.64 -4.95
C TYR A 132 -17.17 -11.97 -4.56
N ARG A 133 -16.06 -12.33 -5.19
CA ARG A 133 -14.72 -11.78 -4.87
C ARG A 133 -14.63 -10.28 -5.04
N ILE A 134 -15.24 -9.72 -6.09
CA ILE A 134 -15.24 -8.27 -6.31
C ILE A 134 -16.01 -7.52 -5.22
N ASP A 135 -17.14 -8.05 -4.76
CA ASP A 135 -17.93 -7.41 -3.71
C ASP A 135 -17.21 -7.48 -2.35
N PHE A 136 -16.52 -8.59 -2.08
CA PHE A 136 -15.65 -8.74 -0.93
C PHE A 136 -14.47 -7.77 -0.99
N TRP A 137 -13.83 -7.62 -2.16
CA TRP A 137 -12.76 -6.65 -2.41
C TRP A 137 -13.21 -5.22 -2.14
N ILE A 138 -14.36 -4.82 -2.64
CA ILE A 138 -14.93 -3.50 -2.38
C ILE A 138 -15.15 -3.29 -0.88
N GLY A 139 -15.57 -4.32 -0.14
CA GLY A 139 -15.75 -4.26 1.31
C GLY A 139 -14.41 -3.99 2.05
N ILE A 140 -13.35 -4.74 1.73
CA ILE A 140 -12.01 -4.49 2.29
C ILE A 140 -11.56 -3.08 1.95
N GLY A 141 -11.62 -2.74 0.67
CA GLY A 141 -11.13 -1.47 0.16
C GLY A 141 -11.82 -0.27 0.78
N THR A 142 -13.15 -0.29 0.86
CA THR A 142 -13.90 0.78 1.52
C THR A 142 -13.52 0.91 2.99
N GLY A 143 -13.35 -0.19 3.70
CA GLY A 143 -12.98 -0.16 5.11
C GLY A 143 -11.57 0.40 5.34
N THR A 144 -10.58 -0.05 4.58
CA THR A 144 -9.19 0.45 4.69
C THR A 144 -9.07 1.90 4.24
N TRP A 145 -9.76 2.27 3.17
CA TRP A 145 -9.79 3.64 2.65
C TRP A 145 -10.44 4.63 3.63
N LEU A 146 -11.60 4.30 4.21
CA LEU A 146 -12.24 5.13 5.25
C LEU A 146 -11.33 5.26 6.48
N THR A 147 -10.68 4.18 6.90
CA THR A 147 -9.69 4.23 7.98
C THR A 147 -8.57 5.20 7.64
N ALA A 148 -8.02 5.15 6.42
CA ALA A 148 -6.96 6.05 5.98
C ALA A 148 -7.39 7.53 6.04
N VAL A 149 -8.53 7.87 5.49
CA VAL A 149 -9.05 9.26 5.49
C VAL A 149 -9.29 9.75 6.92
N LEU A 150 -9.98 8.96 7.75
CA LEU A 150 -10.26 9.33 9.14
C LEU A 150 -8.98 9.50 9.97
N MET A 151 -8.01 8.58 9.81
CA MET A 151 -6.74 8.65 10.54
C MET A 151 -5.86 9.80 10.06
N THR A 152 -5.90 10.18 8.78
CA THR A 152 -5.24 11.41 8.30
C THR A 152 -5.82 12.65 8.97
N VAL A 153 -7.15 12.76 9.07
CA VAL A 153 -7.80 13.89 9.75
C VAL A 153 -7.45 13.93 11.25
N ILE A 154 -7.50 12.76 11.91
CA ILE A 154 -7.12 12.65 13.32
C ILE A 154 -5.66 13.04 13.51
N GLY A 155 -4.75 12.58 12.67
CA GLY A 155 -3.33 12.92 12.72
C GLY A 155 -3.07 14.40 12.50
N TYR A 156 -3.78 15.02 11.56
CA TYR A 156 -3.72 16.47 11.33
C TYR A 156 -4.13 17.27 12.56
N LEU A 157 -5.23 16.88 13.21
CA LEU A 157 -5.73 17.56 14.43
C LEU A 157 -4.85 17.30 15.65
N ALA A 158 -4.24 16.12 15.73
CA ALA A 158 -3.37 15.73 16.82
C ALA A 158 -1.89 16.19 16.64
N ALA A 159 -1.54 16.79 15.52
CA ALA A 159 -0.17 17.14 15.18
C ALA A 159 0.52 17.99 16.25
N ASP A 160 -0.20 18.95 16.84
CA ASP A 160 0.35 19.82 17.88
C ASP A 160 0.55 19.12 19.24
N LEU A 161 -0.08 17.95 19.43
CA LEU A 161 0.04 17.12 20.63
C LEU A 161 1.11 16.02 20.50
N LEU A 162 1.51 15.69 19.26
CA LEU A 162 2.47 14.64 18.98
C LEU A 162 3.87 15.24 18.83
N ASN A 163 4.79 14.78 19.65
CA ASN A 163 6.18 15.14 19.47
C ASN A 163 6.81 14.40 18.28
N LYS A 164 7.93 14.89 17.77
CA LYS A 164 8.63 14.34 16.60
C LYS A 164 8.97 12.85 16.74
N GLU A 165 9.31 12.41 17.94
CA GLU A 165 9.67 11.03 18.24
C GLU A 165 8.46 10.10 18.14
N MET A 166 7.29 10.53 18.59
CA MET A 166 6.03 9.78 18.43
C MET A 166 5.64 9.67 16.97
N LEU A 167 5.80 10.71 16.16
CA LEU A 167 5.51 10.68 14.73
C LEU A 167 6.41 9.71 13.98
N ILE A 168 7.71 9.70 14.28
CA ILE A 168 8.67 8.75 13.73
C ILE A 168 8.28 7.32 14.14
N GLY A 169 7.95 7.11 15.43
CA GLY A 169 7.48 5.82 15.92
C GLY A 169 6.26 5.29 15.17
N LEU A 170 5.25 6.13 14.95
CA LEU A 170 4.05 5.77 14.19
C LEU A 170 4.37 5.46 12.72
N ALA A 171 5.26 6.21 12.08
CA ALA A 171 5.65 5.99 10.69
C ALA A 171 6.38 4.65 10.51
N ILE A 172 7.21 4.22 11.48
CA ILE A 172 7.99 2.98 11.43
C ILE A 172 7.13 1.73 11.64
N VAL A 173 5.97 1.82 12.27
CA VAL A 173 5.08 0.65 12.52
C VAL A 173 4.73 -0.09 11.24
N ASN A 174 4.47 0.62 10.15
CA ASN A 174 4.07 0.00 8.88
C ASN A 174 5.22 -0.75 8.17
N PRO A 175 6.43 -0.18 8.00
CA PRO A 175 7.59 -0.94 7.52
C PRO A 175 7.87 -2.18 8.35
N ILE A 176 7.82 -2.11 9.68
CA ILE A 176 8.01 -3.27 10.56
C ILE A 176 6.95 -4.33 10.30
N TYR A 177 5.67 -3.95 10.21
CA TYR A 177 4.59 -4.88 9.91
C TYR A 177 4.82 -5.62 8.58
N PHE A 178 5.16 -4.90 7.51
CA PHE A 178 5.43 -5.52 6.21
C PHE A 178 6.68 -6.38 6.22
N PHE A 179 7.71 -5.97 6.95
CA PHE A 179 8.93 -6.77 7.12
C PHE A 179 8.63 -8.11 7.82
N CYS A 180 7.85 -8.11 8.89
CA CYS A 180 7.39 -9.32 9.55
C CYS A 180 6.56 -10.22 8.63
N MET A 181 5.70 -9.64 7.81
CA MET A 181 4.93 -10.41 6.82
C MET A 181 5.81 -11.03 5.73
N MET A 182 6.82 -10.28 5.26
CA MET A 182 7.79 -10.80 4.29
C MET A 182 8.57 -11.99 4.83
N ILE A 183 9.06 -11.92 6.07
CA ILE A 183 9.73 -13.05 6.73
C ILE A 183 8.80 -14.28 6.77
N GLY A 184 7.53 -14.10 7.11
CA GLY A 184 6.55 -15.18 7.09
C GLY A 184 6.30 -15.80 5.71
N ALA A 185 6.54 -15.06 4.63
CA ALA A 185 6.40 -15.50 3.25
C ALA A 185 7.67 -16.15 2.66
N MET A 186 8.83 -16.08 3.33
CA MET A 186 10.13 -16.61 2.86
C MET A 186 10.20 -18.14 2.76
N LYS A 187 9.09 -18.85 2.88
CA LYS A 187 9.01 -20.30 2.62
C LYS A 187 9.17 -20.65 1.14
N ASN A 188 9.01 -19.70 0.26
CA ASN A 188 9.18 -19.85 -1.18
C ASN A 188 10.55 -19.28 -1.57
N ILE A 189 11.37 -20.06 -2.26
CA ILE A 189 12.74 -19.71 -2.67
C ILE A 189 12.76 -18.43 -3.51
N ALA A 190 11.84 -18.28 -4.46
CA ALA A 190 11.74 -17.06 -5.27
C ALA A 190 11.50 -15.82 -4.41
N ILE A 191 10.61 -15.92 -3.41
CA ILE A 191 10.34 -14.80 -2.48
C ILE A 191 11.59 -14.52 -1.64
N SER A 192 12.27 -15.54 -1.15
CA SER A 192 13.51 -15.39 -0.35
C SER A 192 14.61 -14.69 -1.14
N ILE A 193 14.84 -15.11 -2.38
CA ILE A 193 15.80 -14.46 -3.30
C ILE A 193 15.43 -13.00 -3.52
N SER A 194 14.16 -12.72 -3.83
CA SER A 194 13.69 -11.35 -4.08
C SER A 194 13.87 -10.45 -2.86
N VAL A 195 13.57 -10.96 -1.66
CA VAL A 195 13.72 -10.19 -0.40
C VAL A 195 15.18 -9.92 -0.10
N ILE A 196 16.05 -10.95 -0.15
CA ILE A 196 17.49 -10.80 0.14
C ILE A 196 18.14 -9.83 -0.86
N LEU A 197 17.90 -10.02 -2.16
CA LEU A 197 18.45 -9.14 -3.19
C LEU A 197 17.88 -7.71 -3.09
N GLY A 198 16.59 -7.55 -2.85
CA GLY A 198 15.98 -6.23 -2.71
C GLY A 198 16.53 -5.47 -1.51
N THR A 199 16.71 -6.14 -0.36
CA THR A 199 17.26 -5.55 0.87
C THR A 199 18.74 -5.17 0.73
N THR A 200 19.51 -5.90 -0.06
CA THR A 200 20.94 -5.61 -0.28
C THR A 200 21.16 -4.60 -1.40
N LEU A 201 20.50 -4.78 -2.54
CA LEU A 201 20.65 -3.90 -3.70
C LEU A 201 20.02 -2.52 -3.49
N GLY A 202 18.91 -2.44 -2.75
CA GLY A 202 18.24 -1.16 -2.48
C GLY A 202 19.21 -0.11 -1.89
N PRO A 203 19.82 -0.35 -0.72
CA PRO A 203 20.80 0.55 -0.14
C PRO A 203 22.03 0.80 -1.01
N VAL A 204 22.52 -0.23 -1.71
CA VAL A 204 23.69 -0.08 -2.60
C VAL A 204 23.39 0.86 -3.76
N ILE A 205 22.25 0.67 -4.44
CA ILE A 205 21.86 1.54 -5.57
C ILE A 205 21.52 2.95 -5.07
N TYR A 206 20.95 3.06 -3.85
CA TYR A 206 20.66 4.35 -3.23
C TYR A 206 21.90 5.24 -3.06
N LEU A 207 23.07 4.66 -2.82
CA LEU A 207 24.34 5.40 -2.75
C LEU A 207 24.75 6.02 -4.10
N PHE A 208 24.31 5.45 -5.21
CA PHE A 208 24.61 5.95 -6.58
C PHE A 208 23.48 6.81 -7.14
N SER A 209 22.23 6.48 -6.82
CA SER A 209 21.06 7.21 -7.33
C SER A 209 19.87 7.02 -6.38
N THR A 210 19.56 8.08 -5.64
CA THR A 210 18.47 8.10 -4.66
C THR A 210 17.11 7.88 -5.32
N GLU A 211 16.89 8.50 -6.47
CA GLU A 211 15.57 8.51 -7.15
C GLU A 211 15.24 7.16 -7.80
N TRP A 212 16.24 6.47 -8.35
CA TRP A 212 16.05 5.24 -9.13
C TRP A 212 16.30 3.96 -8.35
N SER A 213 16.76 4.06 -7.09
CA SER A 213 17.16 2.91 -6.27
C SER A 213 16.02 1.89 -6.09
N LEU A 214 14.82 2.36 -5.80
CA LEU A 214 13.66 1.51 -5.56
C LEU A 214 13.25 0.75 -6.83
N LEU A 215 13.28 1.42 -7.98
CA LEU A 215 12.90 0.83 -9.27
C LEU A 215 13.92 -0.24 -9.69
N PHE A 216 15.21 0.10 -9.72
CA PHE A 216 16.25 -0.82 -10.17
C PHE A 216 16.44 -2.00 -9.20
N ALA A 217 16.41 -1.76 -7.89
CA ALA A 217 16.47 -2.84 -6.92
C ALA A 217 15.29 -3.81 -7.09
N GLY A 218 14.07 -3.29 -7.28
CA GLY A 218 12.88 -4.11 -7.50
C GLY A 218 12.93 -4.91 -8.81
N LEU A 219 13.33 -4.27 -9.92
CA LEU A 219 13.45 -4.94 -11.23
C LEU A 219 14.52 -6.02 -11.20
N ILE A 220 15.71 -5.73 -10.69
CA ILE A 220 16.83 -6.69 -10.66
C ILE A 220 16.46 -7.86 -9.73
N ALA A 221 16.04 -7.57 -8.49
CA ALA A 221 15.68 -8.60 -7.52
C ALA A 221 14.52 -9.47 -8.01
N GLY A 222 13.50 -8.85 -8.62
CA GLY A 222 12.35 -9.56 -9.18
C GLY A 222 12.70 -10.44 -10.37
N THR A 223 13.53 -9.94 -11.30
CA THR A 223 13.98 -10.71 -12.48
C THR A 223 14.84 -11.90 -12.06
N VAL A 224 15.80 -11.68 -11.17
CA VAL A 224 16.64 -12.77 -10.66
C VAL A 224 15.81 -13.82 -9.91
N ALA A 225 14.89 -13.38 -9.06
CA ALA A 225 13.98 -14.28 -8.34
C ALA A 225 13.10 -15.11 -9.28
N TYR A 226 12.63 -14.50 -10.38
CA TYR A 226 11.86 -15.21 -11.40
C TYR A 226 12.69 -16.30 -12.09
N LEU A 227 13.90 -15.95 -12.56
CA LEU A 227 14.78 -16.88 -13.28
C LEU A 227 15.21 -18.09 -12.41
N PHE A 228 15.40 -17.89 -11.12
CA PHE A 228 15.80 -18.96 -10.19
C PHE A 228 14.59 -19.69 -9.57
N GLY A 229 13.45 -19.01 -9.41
CA GLY A 229 12.25 -19.59 -8.82
C GLY A 229 11.46 -20.52 -9.75
N GLU A 230 11.59 -20.37 -11.07
CA GLU A 230 10.89 -21.21 -12.05
C GLU A 230 11.44 -22.65 -12.09
N LYS A 231 12.64 -22.89 -11.57
CA LYS A 231 13.27 -24.24 -11.51
C LYS A 231 12.68 -25.15 -10.45
N ASP A 232 11.99 -24.62 -9.44
CA ASP A 232 11.43 -25.43 -8.32
C ASP A 232 9.93 -25.70 -8.46
N GLY A 233 9.28 -25.24 -9.53
CA GLY A 233 7.85 -25.40 -9.79
C GLY A 233 7.49 -26.49 -10.80
N LYS A 234 8.45 -27.38 -11.18
CA LYS A 234 8.23 -28.56 -12.01
C LYS A 234 8.31 -29.84 -11.23
#